data_d00c0d655749cb68e2310c953093b0e0
#
_entry.id   d00c0d655749cb68e2310c953093b0e0
#
_cell.length_a   1.000
_cell.length_b   1.000
_cell.length_c   1.000
_cell.angle_alpha   90.00
_cell.angle_beta   90.00
_cell.angle_gamma   90.00
#
_symmetry.space_group_name_H-M   'P 1'
#
loop_
_entity.id
_entity.type
_entity.pdbx_description
1 polymer ?
#
loop_
_entity_poly.entity_id
_entity_poly.type
_entity_poly.pdbx_seq_one_letter_code
_entity_poly.pdbx_strand_id
1 'polypeptide(L)'
;MSLELVTPFTKVELKTEEKDTNRKQVGILGGNFNPIHNAHLVVADQVRQQLGLDHVFLMPEFKPPHVDTKETIEESHRLNMLKLAIEEVDGLEIETCELERKGKSYTFDTMKALTEQNPNVDYYFIIGADMVAYLPKWYRIDELVKMVQFVGVQRPKFKAGTSYPVIWVDIPLMDISSSMIRDFIKKGRKPNYLLPQSVLTYIENEGLYK
;
A
#
# COMPACT_ATOMS: atom_id res chain seq x y z
N MET A 1 -19.18 22.20 11.05
CA MET A 1 -18.21 23.06 11.78
C MET A 1 -17.08 23.36 10.81
N SER A 2 -16.91 24.60 10.36
CA SER A 2 -15.83 24.95 9.43
C SER A 2 -14.57 25.26 10.21
N LEU A 3 -13.47 24.55 9.94
CA LEU A 3 -12.14 24.86 10.45
C LEU A 3 -11.50 25.88 9.50
N GLU A 4 -11.23 27.07 10.00
CA GLU A 4 -10.45 28.10 9.28
C GLU A 4 -8.98 27.94 9.65
N LEU A 5 -8.14 27.49 8.72
CA LEU A 5 -6.68 27.55 8.84
C LEU A 5 -6.20 28.86 8.25
N VAL A 6 -5.79 29.80 9.09
CA VAL A 6 -5.19 31.08 8.67
C VAL A 6 -3.69 30.94 8.72
N THR A 7 -3.05 30.84 7.55
CA THR A 7 -1.60 31.08 7.45
C THR A 7 -1.35 32.52 7.04
N PRO A 8 -0.16 33.10 7.30
CA PRO A 8 0.14 34.52 6.98
C PRO A 8 -0.05 34.89 5.50
N PHE A 9 -0.19 33.90 4.63
CA PHE A 9 -0.18 34.10 3.17
C PHE A 9 -1.36 33.45 2.43
N THR A 10 -2.21 32.64 3.09
CA THR A 10 -3.30 31.96 2.39
C THR A 10 -4.46 31.68 3.32
N LYS A 11 -5.66 32.14 2.97
CA LYS A 11 -6.91 31.74 3.65
C LYS A 11 -7.43 30.48 2.94
N VAL A 12 -7.39 29.33 3.62
CA VAL A 12 -7.97 28.09 3.10
C VAL A 12 -9.28 27.85 3.82
N GLU A 13 -10.40 28.00 3.12
CA GLU A 13 -11.70 27.53 3.60
C GLU A 13 -11.80 26.02 3.29
N LEU A 14 -11.69 25.20 4.32
CA LEU A 14 -12.06 23.79 4.22
C LEU A 14 -13.59 23.70 4.23
N LYS A 15 -14.20 23.58 3.07
CA LYS A 15 -15.57 23.09 3.00
C LYS A 15 -15.56 21.62 3.39
N THR A 16 -16.00 21.31 4.60
CA THR A 16 -16.39 19.96 4.93
C THR A 16 -17.66 19.65 4.13
N GLU A 17 -17.54 19.01 2.99
CA GLU A 17 -18.67 18.30 2.41
C GLU A 17 -19.13 17.29 3.48
N GLU A 18 -20.44 17.23 3.73
CA GLU A 18 -21.00 16.20 4.61
C GLU A 18 -20.61 14.87 3.99
N LYS A 19 -19.72 14.14 4.66
CA LYS A 19 -19.35 12.78 4.23
C LYS A 19 -20.66 11.99 4.21
N ASP A 20 -20.96 11.36 3.08
CA ASP A 20 -22.00 10.35 3.02
C ASP A 20 -21.59 9.21 3.97
N THR A 21 -22.16 9.22 5.18
CA THR A 21 -21.82 8.29 6.25
C THR A 21 -22.13 6.83 5.91
N ASN A 22 -22.80 6.59 4.77
CA ASN A 22 -23.13 5.25 4.28
C ASN A 22 -22.05 4.64 3.37
N ARG A 23 -21.02 5.41 2.95
CA ARG A 23 -19.96 4.89 2.09
C ARG A 23 -18.81 4.36 2.92
N LYS A 24 -18.38 3.13 2.63
CA LYS A 24 -17.18 2.55 3.26
C LYS A 24 -15.92 3.24 2.72
N GLN A 25 -14.95 3.48 3.61
CA GLN A 25 -13.65 4.05 3.27
C GLN A 25 -12.58 2.98 3.36
N VAL A 26 -12.00 2.60 2.23
CA VAL A 26 -11.11 1.46 2.13
C VAL A 26 -9.76 1.86 1.56
N GLY A 27 -8.69 1.56 2.29
CA GLY A 27 -7.32 1.72 1.81
C GLY A 27 -6.88 0.55 0.95
N ILE A 28 -6.05 0.80 -0.06
CA ILE A 28 -5.37 -0.22 -0.85
C ILE A 28 -3.87 0.03 -0.78
N LEU A 29 -3.12 -0.91 -0.22
CA LEU A 29 -1.66 -0.92 -0.25
C LEU A 29 -1.21 -2.02 -1.22
N GLY A 30 -0.88 -1.61 -2.44
CA GLY A 30 -0.33 -2.50 -3.46
C GLY A 30 1.14 -2.83 -3.22
N GLY A 31 1.56 -4.03 -3.58
CA GLY A 31 2.98 -4.40 -3.50
C GLY A 31 3.27 -5.83 -3.91
N ASN A 32 4.56 -6.09 -4.17
CA ASN A 32 5.00 -7.45 -4.47
C ASN A 32 5.00 -8.36 -3.23
N PHE A 33 5.22 -7.78 -2.02
CA PHE A 33 5.29 -8.51 -0.73
C PHE A 33 6.15 -9.77 -0.78
N ASN A 34 7.39 -9.61 -1.21
CA ASN A 34 8.34 -10.71 -1.43
C ASN A 34 9.61 -10.61 -0.54
N PRO A 35 9.50 -10.79 0.78
CA PRO A 35 8.32 -10.98 1.62
C PRO A 35 7.63 -9.68 2.08
N ILE A 36 6.45 -9.82 2.70
CA ILE A 36 5.86 -8.78 3.56
C ILE A 36 6.77 -8.54 4.76
N HIS A 37 6.77 -7.29 5.27
CA HIS A 37 7.60 -6.91 6.42
C HIS A 37 6.96 -5.81 7.26
N ASN A 38 7.52 -5.55 8.45
CA ASN A 38 6.92 -4.65 9.43
C ASN A 38 6.69 -3.23 8.91
N ALA A 39 7.52 -2.71 8.02
CA ALA A 39 7.27 -1.40 7.43
C ALA A 39 5.97 -1.36 6.59
N HIS A 40 5.59 -2.45 5.91
CA HIS A 40 4.30 -2.52 5.22
C HIS A 40 3.13 -2.48 6.19
N LEU A 41 3.23 -3.23 7.30
CA LEU A 41 2.17 -3.28 8.33
C LEU A 41 2.00 -1.93 9.02
N VAL A 42 3.11 -1.27 9.37
CA VAL A 42 3.08 0.08 9.97
C VAL A 42 2.46 1.09 9.01
N VAL A 43 2.81 1.06 7.71
CA VAL A 43 2.17 1.92 6.70
C VAL A 43 0.67 1.69 6.66
N ALA A 44 0.24 0.43 6.52
CA ALA A 44 -1.16 0.08 6.39
C ALA A 44 -1.98 0.50 7.63
N ASP A 45 -1.50 0.16 8.82
CA ASP A 45 -2.19 0.46 10.08
C ASP A 45 -2.23 1.97 10.38
N GLN A 46 -1.10 2.68 10.23
CA GLN A 46 -1.04 4.11 10.51
C GLN A 46 -1.89 4.94 9.55
N VAL A 47 -1.90 4.60 8.26
CA VAL A 47 -2.80 5.25 7.31
C VAL A 47 -4.26 4.97 7.65
N ARG A 48 -4.60 3.71 7.98
CA ARG A 48 -5.94 3.34 8.42
C ARG A 48 -6.43 4.19 9.59
N GLN A 49 -5.60 4.28 10.63
CA GLN A 49 -5.97 5.00 11.85
C GLN A 49 -6.06 6.51 11.64
N GLN A 50 -5.08 7.12 10.96
CA GLN A 50 -5.03 8.57 10.79
C GLN A 50 -6.12 9.11 9.86
N LEU A 51 -6.53 8.35 8.84
CA LEU A 51 -7.60 8.74 7.93
C LEU A 51 -8.98 8.20 8.35
N GLY A 52 -9.05 7.36 9.40
CA GLY A 52 -10.29 6.76 9.87
C GLY A 52 -10.90 5.81 8.84
N LEU A 53 -10.05 5.02 8.14
CA LEU A 53 -10.51 4.05 7.16
C LEU A 53 -11.09 2.82 7.87
N ASP A 54 -12.14 2.23 7.29
CA ASP A 54 -12.74 1.01 7.81
C ASP A 54 -11.75 -0.15 7.76
N HIS A 55 -11.11 -0.33 6.58
CA HIS A 55 -10.12 -1.38 6.34
C HIS A 55 -8.99 -0.87 5.46
N VAL A 56 -7.84 -1.57 5.49
CA VAL A 56 -6.79 -1.48 4.47
C VAL A 56 -6.53 -2.87 3.91
N PHE A 57 -6.70 -3.00 2.60
CA PHE A 57 -6.34 -4.21 1.86
C PHE A 57 -4.86 -4.19 1.47
N LEU A 58 -4.14 -5.25 1.82
CA LEU A 58 -2.86 -5.59 1.24
C LEU A 58 -3.12 -6.31 -0.09
N MET A 59 -2.76 -5.69 -1.20
CA MET A 59 -3.04 -6.21 -2.54
C MET A 59 -1.75 -6.70 -3.22
N PRO A 60 -1.48 -8.03 -3.20
CA PRO A 60 -0.31 -8.58 -3.86
C PRO A 60 -0.44 -8.50 -5.38
N GLU A 61 0.54 -7.87 -6.02
CA GLU A 61 0.64 -7.79 -7.47
C GLU A 61 0.95 -9.16 -8.09
N PHE A 62 0.34 -9.47 -9.25
CA PHE A 62 0.71 -10.68 -9.99
C PHE A 62 2.02 -10.47 -10.75
N LYS A 63 2.06 -9.48 -11.63
CA LYS A 63 3.25 -9.04 -12.39
C LYS A 63 3.32 -7.52 -12.42
N PRO A 64 4.11 -6.90 -11.55
CA PRO A 64 4.26 -5.45 -11.56
C PRO A 64 4.87 -5.00 -12.91
N PRO A 65 4.37 -3.90 -13.51
CA PRO A 65 4.82 -3.45 -14.82
C PRO A 65 6.26 -2.95 -14.86
N HIS A 66 6.86 -2.70 -13.70
CA HIS A 66 8.16 -2.03 -13.56
C HIS A 66 9.23 -2.86 -12.82
N VAL A 67 8.94 -4.10 -12.46
CA VAL A 67 9.88 -4.96 -11.70
C VAL A 67 10.24 -6.18 -12.53
N ASP A 68 11.53 -6.52 -12.57
CA ASP A 68 12.00 -7.74 -13.20
C ASP A 68 11.54 -8.95 -12.37
N THR A 69 10.71 -9.81 -12.93
CA THR A 69 10.03 -10.92 -12.24
C THR A 69 10.95 -12.08 -11.88
N LYS A 70 12.22 -12.06 -12.32
CA LYS A 70 13.16 -13.16 -12.11
C LYS A 70 13.48 -13.52 -10.66
N GLU A 71 13.25 -12.58 -9.73
CA GLU A 71 13.48 -12.80 -8.29
C GLU A 71 12.20 -12.95 -7.46
N THR A 72 11.03 -13.01 -8.07
CA THR A 72 9.76 -13.13 -7.34
C THR A 72 9.43 -14.61 -7.14
N ILE A 73 9.22 -15.01 -5.88
CA ILE A 73 8.75 -16.36 -5.55
C ILE A 73 7.29 -16.54 -5.96
N GLU A 74 6.81 -17.78 -5.95
CA GLU A 74 5.44 -18.13 -6.30
C GLU A 74 4.41 -17.33 -5.48
N GLU A 75 3.29 -17.01 -6.12
CA GLU A 75 2.20 -16.24 -5.53
C GLU A 75 1.61 -16.88 -4.27
N SER A 76 1.56 -18.23 -4.23
CA SER A 76 1.13 -19.03 -3.08
C SER A 76 1.92 -18.71 -1.81
N HIS A 77 3.25 -18.65 -1.90
CA HIS A 77 4.10 -18.31 -0.76
C HIS A 77 3.88 -16.87 -0.30
N ARG A 78 3.75 -15.93 -1.24
CA ARG A 78 3.50 -14.52 -0.91
C ARG A 78 2.15 -14.34 -0.21
N LEU A 79 1.11 -15.02 -0.71
CA LEU A 79 -0.22 -15.00 -0.11
C LEU A 79 -0.23 -15.63 1.29
N ASN A 80 0.47 -16.76 1.49
CA ASN A 80 0.58 -17.39 2.81
C ASN A 80 1.29 -16.48 3.80
N MET A 81 2.38 -15.82 3.40
CA MET A 81 3.07 -14.86 4.26
C MET A 81 2.20 -13.65 4.61
N LEU A 82 1.37 -13.15 3.68
CA LEU A 82 0.41 -12.09 3.94
C LEU A 82 -0.62 -12.52 4.98
N LYS A 83 -1.23 -13.71 4.84
CA LYS A 83 -2.20 -14.25 5.79
C LYS A 83 -1.60 -14.34 7.20
N LEU A 84 -0.40 -14.93 7.32
CA LEU A 84 0.31 -15.04 8.59
C LEU A 84 0.68 -13.68 9.20
N ALA A 85 0.93 -12.67 8.37
CA ALA A 85 1.33 -11.36 8.84
C ALA A 85 0.19 -10.56 9.47
N ILE A 86 -1.06 -10.82 9.06
CA ILE A 86 -2.23 -10.05 9.51
C ILE A 86 -3.24 -10.87 10.32
N GLU A 87 -2.93 -12.12 10.65
CA GLU A 87 -3.84 -13.06 11.33
C GLU A 87 -4.43 -12.49 12.63
N GLU A 88 -3.65 -11.69 13.36
CA GLU A 88 -4.04 -11.07 14.64
C GLU A 88 -4.18 -9.54 14.53
N VAL A 89 -4.34 -8.99 13.32
CA VAL A 89 -4.37 -7.54 13.11
C VAL A 89 -5.73 -7.08 12.58
N ASP A 90 -6.50 -6.41 13.41
CA ASP A 90 -7.80 -5.88 13.05
C ASP A 90 -7.71 -4.76 11.98
N GLY A 91 -8.62 -4.80 11.03
CA GLY A 91 -8.74 -3.77 9.98
C GLY A 91 -7.70 -3.87 8.86
N LEU A 92 -6.88 -4.93 8.84
CA LEU A 92 -6.07 -5.30 7.69
C LEU A 92 -6.64 -6.56 7.04
N GLU A 93 -6.79 -6.54 5.72
CA GLU A 93 -7.34 -7.63 4.92
C GLU A 93 -6.48 -7.86 3.67
N ILE A 94 -6.78 -8.88 2.88
CA ILE A 94 -6.07 -9.19 1.64
C ILE A 94 -7.03 -9.08 0.47
N GLU A 95 -6.61 -8.33 -0.57
CA GLU A 95 -7.32 -8.28 -1.85
C GLU A 95 -6.55 -9.08 -2.90
N THR A 96 -7.18 -10.10 -3.49
CA THR A 96 -6.52 -11.05 -4.40
C THR A 96 -6.84 -10.84 -5.88
N CYS A 97 -7.62 -9.83 -6.23
CA CYS A 97 -8.12 -9.62 -7.59
C CYS A 97 -7.03 -9.57 -8.67
N GLU A 98 -5.83 -9.08 -8.35
CA GLU A 98 -4.71 -9.06 -9.30
C GLU A 98 -4.10 -10.45 -9.51
N LEU A 99 -4.02 -11.26 -8.46
CA LEU A 99 -3.58 -12.66 -8.56
C LEU A 99 -4.56 -13.50 -9.38
N GLU A 100 -5.87 -13.29 -9.16
CA GLU A 100 -6.93 -14.01 -9.88
C GLU A 100 -7.01 -13.61 -11.35
N ARG A 101 -6.90 -12.31 -11.65
CA ARG A 101 -6.94 -11.78 -13.01
C ARG A 101 -5.73 -12.22 -13.83
N LYS A 102 -4.58 -12.38 -13.20
CA LYS A 102 -3.29 -12.67 -13.83
C LYS A 102 -2.86 -11.58 -14.83
N GLY A 103 -1.62 -11.70 -15.36
CA GLY A 103 -1.12 -10.71 -16.33
C GLY A 103 -0.49 -9.48 -15.68
N LYS A 104 -0.40 -8.36 -16.42
CA LYS A 104 0.18 -7.11 -15.91
C LYS A 104 -0.78 -6.41 -14.95
N SER A 105 -0.28 -6.05 -13.77
CA SER A 105 -1.04 -5.35 -12.73
C SER A 105 -0.99 -3.83 -12.96
N TYR A 106 -1.79 -3.31 -13.88
CA TYR A 106 -1.98 -1.88 -14.00
C TYR A 106 -3.01 -1.40 -12.97
N THR A 107 -2.62 -0.48 -12.10
CA THR A 107 -3.50 0.06 -11.04
C THR A 107 -4.82 0.59 -11.60
N PHE A 108 -4.80 1.26 -12.77
CA PHE A 108 -6.02 1.73 -13.41
C PHE A 108 -7.04 0.61 -13.66
N ASP A 109 -6.61 -0.51 -14.25
CA ASP A 109 -7.52 -1.62 -14.59
C ASP A 109 -8.07 -2.29 -13.33
N THR A 110 -7.23 -2.39 -12.30
CA THR A 110 -7.61 -2.96 -11.00
C THR A 110 -8.62 -2.06 -10.29
N MET A 111 -8.32 -0.78 -10.14
CA MET A 111 -9.22 0.14 -9.46
C MET A 111 -10.53 0.36 -10.19
N LYS A 112 -10.52 0.35 -11.54
CA LYS A 112 -11.73 0.38 -12.34
C LYS A 112 -12.64 -0.82 -12.02
N ALA A 113 -12.08 -2.03 -12.00
CA ALA A 113 -12.87 -3.22 -11.67
C ALA A 113 -13.43 -3.17 -10.24
N LEU A 114 -12.61 -2.78 -9.26
CA LEU A 114 -13.04 -2.69 -7.86
C LEU A 114 -14.11 -1.62 -7.64
N THR A 115 -14.01 -0.45 -8.27
CA THR A 115 -15.01 0.61 -8.14
C THR A 115 -16.32 0.27 -8.85
N GLU A 116 -16.28 -0.44 -9.98
CA GLU A 116 -17.47 -0.93 -10.68
C GLU A 116 -18.20 -2.02 -9.86
N GLN A 117 -17.46 -2.91 -9.20
CA GLN A 117 -18.01 -3.98 -8.35
C GLN A 117 -18.56 -3.45 -7.02
N ASN A 118 -17.96 -2.38 -6.49
CA ASN A 118 -18.28 -1.84 -5.17
C ASN A 118 -18.58 -0.33 -5.25
N PRO A 119 -19.70 0.09 -5.83
CA PRO A 119 -20.01 1.50 -6.08
C PRO A 119 -20.20 2.34 -4.81
N ASN A 120 -20.41 1.70 -3.64
CA ASN A 120 -20.59 2.36 -2.34
C ASN A 120 -19.29 2.40 -1.51
N VAL A 121 -18.12 2.20 -2.15
CA VAL A 121 -16.80 2.25 -1.49
C VAL A 121 -16.00 3.41 -2.04
N ASP A 122 -15.38 4.18 -1.14
CA ASP A 122 -14.38 5.20 -1.47
C ASP A 122 -12.99 4.60 -1.26
N TYR A 123 -12.21 4.50 -2.33
CA TYR A 123 -10.89 3.88 -2.29
C TYR A 123 -9.78 4.90 -2.08
N TYR A 124 -8.85 4.58 -1.18
CA TYR A 124 -7.64 5.32 -0.86
C TYR A 124 -6.42 4.50 -1.28
N PHE A 125 -5.75 4.90 -2.37
CA PHE A 125 -4.61 4.15 -2.89
C PHE A 125 -3.30 4.65 -2.26
N ILE A 126 -2.65 3.80 -1.45
CA ILE A 126 -1.51 4.13 -0.59
C ILE A 126 -0.21 3.85 -1.35
N ILE A 127 0.65 4.87 -1.48
CA ILE A 127 1.93 4.80 -2.18
C ILE A 127 3.05 5.51 -1.42
N GLY A 128 4.27 5.04 -1.60
CA GLY A 128 5.45 5.73 -1.08
C GLY A 128 5.75 7.03 -1.84
N ALA A 129 6.45 7.96 -1.21
CA ALA A 129 6.82 9.25 -1.79
C ALA A 129 7.60 9.12 -3.12
N ASP A 130 8.41 8.08 -3.29
CA ASP A 130 9.09 7.74 -4.53
C ASP A 130 8.10 7.47 -5.69
N MET A 131 7.02 6.76 -5.40
CA MET A 131 5.97 6.47 -6.39
C MET A 131 5.08 7.68 -6.67
N VAL A 132 4.89 8.59 -5.70
CA VAL A 132 4.18 9.86 -5.94
C VAL A 132 4.90 10.68 -7.01
N ALA A 133 6.23 10.77 -6.96
CA ALA A 133 7.02 11.45 -8.00
C ALA A 133 6.90 10.75 -9.37
N TYR A 134 6.56 9.47 -9.38
CA TYR A 134 6.42 8.68 -10.61
C TYR A 134 4.99 8.66 -11.18
N LEU A 135 3.97 9.17 -10.46
CA LEU A 135 2.56 9.21 -10.89
C LEU A 135 2.34 9.70 -12.32
N PRO A 136 3.04 10.76 -12.82
CA PRO A 136 2.85 11.22 -14.20
C PRO A 136 3.11 10.17 -15.29
N LYS A 137 3.78 9.07 -14.95
CA LYS A 137 4.07 7.95 -15.87
C LYS A 137 3.13 6.76 -15.72
N TRP A 138 2.17 6.84 -14.79
CA TRP A 138 1.23 5.75 -14.59
C TRP A 138 0.22 5.66 -15.73
N TYR A 139 -0.13 4.45 -16.08
CA TYR A 139 -1.12 4.18 -17.12
C TYR A 139 -2.47 4.80 -16.75
N ARG A 140 -2.96 5.69 -17.62
CA ARG A 140 -4.23 6.42 -17.48
C ARG A 140 -4.39 7.15 -16.15
N ILE A 141 -3.36 7.81 -15.68
CA ILE A 141 -3.34 8.49 -14.37
C ILE A 141 -4.45 9.55 -14.25
N ASP A 142 -4.74 10.32 -15.32
CA ASP A 142 -5.74 11.40 -15.29
C ASP A 142 -7.17 10.87 -15.09
N GLU A 143 -7.41 9.60 -15.40
CA GLU A 143 -8.67 8.93 -15.12
C GLU A 143 -8.64 8.26 -13.74
N LEU A 144 -7.51 7.67 -13.38
CA LEU A 144 -7.34 7.00 -12.10
C LEU A 144 -7.53 7.96 -10.92
N VAL A 145 -7.02 9.19 -10.99
CA VAL A 145 -7.19 10.22 -9.93
C VAL A 145 -8.64 10.67 -9.73
N LYS A 146 -9.53 10.35 -10.65
CA LYS A 146 -10.97 10.60 -10.52
C LYS A 146 -11.73 9.46 -9.84
N MET A 147 -11.10 8.29 -9.75
CA MET A 147 -11.71 7.09 -9.18
C MET A 147 -11.25 6.81 -7.75
N VAL A 148 -10.04 7.22 -7.40
CA VAL A 148 -9.44 6.95 -6.09
C VAL A 148 -8.78 8.19 -5.50
N GLN A 149 -8.69 8.23 -4.17
CA GLN A 149 -7.87 9.20 -3.44
C GLN A 149 -6.46 8.64 -3.31
N PHE A 150 -5.43 9.37 -3.76
CA PHE A 150 -4.05 8.95 -3.50
C PHE A 150 -3.61 9.36 -2.10
N VAL A 151 -2.98 8.42 -1.39
CA VAL A 151 -2.36 8.66 -0.08
C VAL A 151 -0.85 8.46 -0.21
N GLY A 152 -0.11 9.54 -0.01
CA GLY A 152 1.34 9.54 -0.03
C GLY A 152 1.91 9.34 1.38
N VAL A 153 2.79 8.35 1.56
CA VAL A 153 3.54 8.19 2.80
C VAL A 153 4.98 8.66 2.61
N GLN A 154 5.45 9.50 3.52
CA GLN A 154 6.79 10.06 3.41
C GLN A 154 7.84 8.98 3.68
N ARG A 155 8.95 9.05 2.92
CA ARG A 155 10.18 8.30 3.21
C ARG A 155 11.32 9.28 3.41
N PRO A 156 12.33 8.95 4.25
CA PRO A 156 13.52 9.79 4.38
C PRO A 156 14.12 10.05 2.99
N LYS A 157 14.50 11.28 2.71
CA LYS A 157 15.20 11.73 1.48
C LYS A 157 14.35 11.99 0.23
N PHE A 158 13.02 11.80 0.26
CA PHE A 158 12.17 12.15 -0.87
C PHE A 158 11.33 13.40 -0.56
N LYS A 159 11.60 14.50 -1.30
CA LYS A 159 10.66 15.62 -1.41
C LYS A 159 9.74 15.31 -2.58
N ALA A 160 8.54 14.86 -2.29
CA ALA A 160 7.60 14.56 -3.34
C ALA A 160 6.88 15.83 -3.78
N GLY A 161 7.18 16.29 -4.99
CA GLY A 161 6.38 17.25 -5.73
C GLY A 161 5.58 16.50 -6.79
N THR A 162 4.28 16.73 -6.83
CA THR A 162 3.40 16.20 -7.87
C THR A 162 2.32 17.23 -8.21
N SER A 163 1.82 17.22 -9.45
CA SER A 163 0.67 18.02 -9.87
C SER A 163 -0.67 17.34 -9.56
N TYR A 164 -0.65 16.08 -9.11
CA TYR A 164 -1.84 15.33 -8.76
C TYR A 164 -2.23 15.53 -7.30
N PRO A 165 -3.54 15.47 -6.96
CA PRO A 165 -3.98 15.56 -5.58
C PRO A 165 -3.51 14.32 -4.78
N VAL A 166 -2.80 14.55 -3.68
CA VAL A 166 -2.29 13.50 -2.79
C VAL A 166 -2.51 13.92 -1.34
N ILE A 167 -3.14 13.06 -0.56
CA ILE A 167 -3.25 13.21 0.89
C ILE A 167 -1.94 12.71 1.50
N TRP A 168 -1.23 13.57 2.23
CA TRP A 168 0.01 13.18 2.87
C TRP A 168 -0.22 12.72 4.30
N VAL A 169 0.33 11.57 4.64
CA VAL A 169 0.25 10.97 5.99
C VAL A 169 1.66 10.79 6.54
N ASP A 170 1.89 11.31 7.73
CA ASP A 170 3.14 11.12 8.47
C ASP A 170 3.09 9.80 9.23
N ILE A 171 4.08 8.95 8.98
CA ILE A 171 4.22 7.65 9.64
C ILE A 171 5.61 7.48 10.24
N PRO A 172 5.79 6.62 11.25
CA PRO A 172 7.11 6.25 11.73
C PRO A 172 7.95 5.69 10.58
N LEU A 173 9.11 6.31 10.34
CA LEU A 173 9.96 5.95 9.21
C LEU A 173 10.75 4.67 9.53
N MET A 174 10.55 3.65 8.72
CA MET A 174 11.26 2.38 8.80
C MET A 174 11.99 2.11 7.48
N ASP A 175 13.32 2.15 7.51
CA ASP A 175 14.16 1.84 6.34
C ASP A 175 14.33 0.31 6.20
N ILE A 176 13.21 -0.39 5.97
CA ILE A 176 13.15 -1.83 5.76
C ILE A 176 12.66 -2.08 4.34
N SER A 177 13.31 -3.02 3.63
CA SER A 177 12.87 -3.46 2.31
C SER A 177 12.90 -4.98 2.18
N SER A 178 12.03 -5.52 1.33
CA SER A 178 12.02 -6.95 1.01
C SER A 178 13.36 -7.42 0.44
N SER A 179 14.03 -6.60 -0.37
CA SER A 179 15.35 -6.92 -0.94
C SER A 179 16.42 -7.04 0.14
N MET A 180 16.41 -6.15 1.14
CA MET A 180 17.32 -6.24 2.28
C MET A 180 17.10 -7.53 3.09
N ILE A 181 15.83 -7.90 3.30
CA ILE A 181 15.48 -9.14 4.03
C ILE A 181 15.98 -10.37 3.26
N ARG A 182 15.74 -10.44 1.96
CA ARG A 182 16.24 -11.54 1.12
C ARG A 182 17.78 -11.64 1.13
N ASP A 183 18.47 -10.50 1.06
CA ASP A 183 19.93 -10.46 1.14
C ASP A 183 20.45 -10.94 2.50
N PHE A 184 19.76 -10.60 3.60
CA PHE A 184 20.14 -11.12 4.94
C PHE A 184 20.04 -12.64 4.98
N ILE A 185 18.93 -13.22 4.48
CA ILE A 185 18.72 -14.67 4.47
C ILE A 185 19.75 -15.37 3.59
N LYS A 186 20.02 -14.86 2.37
CA LYS A 186 21.08 -15.38 1.47
C LYS A 186 22.46 -15.41 2.13
N LYS A 187 22.72 -14.45 3.02
CA LYS A 187 23.97 -14.35 3.80
C LYS A 187 23.96 -15.14 5.12
N GLY A 188 22.95 -15.97 5.35
CA GLY A 188 22.81 -16.76 6.58
C GLY A 188 22.47 -15.93 7.82
N ARG A 189 22.01 -14.67 7.66
CA ARG A 189 21.59 -13.79 8.75
C ARG A 189 20.08 -13.93 8.99
N LYS A 190 19.66 -13.88 10.25
CA LYS A 190 18.25 -13.86 10.61
C LYS A 190 17.71 -12.41 10.63
N PRO A 191 16.70 -12.09 9.84
CA PRO A 191 16.09 -10.74 9.83
C PRO A 191 15.07 -10.56 10.97
N ASN A 192 15.47 -10.89 12.20
CA ASN A 192 14.62 -10.74 13.38
C ASN A 192 14.09 -9.31 13.48
N TYR A 193 12.82 -9.17 13.90
CA TYR A 193 12.12 -7.88 14.06
C TYR A 193 11.91 -7.05 12.78
N LEU A 194 12.43 -7.46 11.63
CA LEU A 194 12.17 -6.77 10.36
C LEU A 194 10.85 -7.21 9.73
N LEU A 195 10.37 -8.40 10.08
CA LEU A 195 9.08 -8.98 9.66
C LEU A 195 8.45 -9.72 10.85
N PRO A 196 7.13 -10.04 10.80
CA PRO A 196 6.48 -10.82 11.84
C PRO A 196 7.15 -12.18 12.04
N GLN A 197 7.16 -12.66 13.28
CA GLN A 197 7.79 -13.93 13.61
C GLN A 197 7.14 -15.12 12.89
N SER A 198 5.81 -15.10 12.71
CA SER A 198 5.07 -16.09 11.93
C SER A 198 5.56 -16.20 10.48
N VAL A 199 5.81 -15.04 9.85
CA VAL A 199 6.35 -14.96 8.48
C VAL A 199 7.81 -15.48 8.44
N LEU A 200 8.65 -15.11 9.42
CA LEU A 200 10.02 -15.61 9.50
C LEU A 200 10.07 -17.13 9.64
N THR A 201 9.23 -17.68 10.52
CA THR A 201 9.10 -19.13 10.72
C THR A 201 8.66 -19.83 9.42
N TYR A 202 7.70 -19.27 8.71
CA TYR A 202 7.27 -19.79 7.40
C TYR A 202 8.42 -19.80 6.39
N ILE A 203 9.17 -18.70 6.26
CA ILE A 203 10.34 -18.60 5.37
C ILE A 203 11.39 -19.66 5.69
N GLU A 204 11.67 -19.89 6.99
CA GLU A 204 12.63 -20.90 7.44
C GLU A 204 12.17 -22.32 7.10
N ASN A 205 10.90 -22.65 7.35
CA ASN A 205 10.30 -23.96 7.10
C ASN A 205 10.26 -24.32 5.60
N GLU A 206 9.87 -23.36 4.76
CA GLU A 206 9.78 -23.52 3.30
C GLU A 206 11.15 -23.37 2.62
N GLY A 207 12.19 -22.99 3.36
CA GLY A 207 13.54 -22.80 2.81
C GLY A 207 13.66 -21.68 1.79
N LEU A 208 12.81 -20.65 1.90
CA LEU A 208 12.75 -19.54 0.94
C LEU A 208 13.96 -18.60 1.04
N TYR A 209 14.35 -18.03 -0.08
CA TYR A 209 15.41 -17.01 -0.20
C TYR A 209 16.84 -17.49 0.18
N LYS A 210 17.11 -18.80 0.22
CA LYS A 210 18.44 -19.36 0.49
C LYS A 210 19.34 -19.34 -0.75
#